data_0a46aad21e54861c1e55a4c31c436452
#
_entry.id   0a46aad21e54861c1e55a4c31c436452
#
_cell.length_a   1.000
_cell.length_b   1.000
_cell.length_c   1.000
_cell.angle_alpha   90.00
_cell.angle_beta   90.00
_cell.angle_gamma   90.00
#
_symmetry.space_group_name_H-M   'P 1'
#
loop_
_entity.id
_entity.type
_entity.pdbx_description
1 polymer ?
#
loop_
_entity_poly.entity_id
_entity_poly.type
_entity_poly.pdbx_seq_one_letter_code
_entity_poly.pdbx_strand_id
1 'polypeptide(L)'
;MRLPVVLAFAVLPALAPATGCARKSEPPPSPLIEKGRQTYAKYCATCHGPAANGYIADNAPSLRSATFLESASDEFIRAGISRGRPGTAMAAFASLLGGPLDPPAVDAIIAFLRVGGPALRALPEGPVVGDVKRGKVVYDANCARCHGTPTQRSSAVHLANPVLLATATDAFLHWAVERGRPPTSMVPWKGALTPVQIDDVVAFVRSMAVPPAAPALPSAMTVAKPSAPLPPRKGPIVLNPRGKAPEFVLKEDLYVSIAQVKKALDDKRRLIIADARTPSDWLNLHITGAISTPYYDTRSLDDIPNDGTWVLAYCACPHHVSGEVVAELRKRGYKHTAVIDEGIYAWQQAKYPVVAAPGLLPAAAPPPMHH
;
A
#
# COMPACT_ATOMS: atom_id res chain seq x y z
N MET A 1 -77.50 -42.98 -35.93
CA MET A 1 -76.08 -42.64 -35.67
C MET A 1 -75.93 -41.14 -35.94
N ARG A 2 -75.84 -40.34 -34.86
CA ARG A 2 -75.54 -38.88 -34.96
C ARG A 2 -74.19 -38.61 -34.34
N LEU A 3 -73.23 -38.08 -35.13
CA LEU A 3 -71.96 -37.62 -34.66
C LEU A 3 -72.13 -36.25 -34.04
N PRO A 4 -71.46 -35.93 -32.92
CA PRO A 4 -71.39 -34.59 -32.38
C PRO A 4 -70.29 -33.77 -33.09
N VAL A 5 -70.65 -32.53 -33.38
CA VAL A 5 -69.71 -31.48 -33.88
C VAL A 5 -68.97 -30.89 -32.67
N VAL A 6 -67.65 -31.00 -32.66
CA VAL A 6 -66.78 -30.36 -31.70
C VAL A 6 -66.35 -28.97 -32.20
N LEU A 7 -66.83 -27.91 -31.58
CA LEU A 7 -66.33 -26.56 -31.80
C LEU A 7 -64.99 -26.33 -31.04
N ALA A 8 -63.93 -26.10 -31.75
CA ALA A 8 -62.68 -25.70 -31.19
C ALA A 8 -62.63 -24.17 -31.01
N PHE A 9 -62.57 -23.70 -29.77
CA PHE A 9 -62.27 -22.30 -29.47
C PHE A 9 -60.77 -22.05 -29.54
N ALA A 10 -60.34 -21.21 -30.47
CA ALA A 10 -58.96 -20.73 -30.55
C ALA A 10 -58.78 -19.58 -29.52
N VAL A 11 -58.01 -19.82 -28.50
CA VAL A 11 -57.59 -18.77 -27.54
C VAL A 11 -56.31 -18.10 -28.14
N LEU A 12 -56.44 -16.84 -28.54
CA LEU A 12 -55.29 -15.98 -28.89
C LEU A 12 -54.60 -15.55 -27.60
N PRO A 13 -53.26 -15.69 -27.50
CA PRO A 13 -52.52 -15.12 -26.37
C PRO A 13 -52.43 -13.60 -26.56
N ALA A 14 -52.89 -12.84 -25.59
CA ALA A 14 -52.66 -11.40 -25.53
C ALA A 14 -51.21 -11.10 -25.24
N LEU A 15 -50.49 -10.51 -26.21
CA LEU A 15 -49.16 -9.93 -25.97
C LEU A 15 -49.32 -8.69 -25.07
N ALA A 16 -48.91 -8.81 -23.80
CA ALA A 16 -48.73 -7.67 -22.94
C ALA A 16 -47.47 -6.89 -23.38
N PRO A 17 -47.52 -5.55 -23.50
CA PRO A 17 -46.30 -4.77 -23.80
C PRO A 17 -45.37 -4.85 -22.60
N ALA A 18 -44.14 -5.36 -22.85
CA ALA A 18 -43.05 -5.32 -21.89
C ALA A 18 -42.63 -3.85 -21.72
N THR A 19 -43.11 -3.19 -20.70
CA THR A 19 -42.61 -1.89 -20.24
C THR A 19 -41.17 -2.12 -19.73
N GLY A 20 -40.23 -2.05 -20.63
CA GLY A 20 -38.78 -2.02 -20.28
C GLY A 20 -38.54 -0.78 -19.43
N CYS A 21 -38.26 -0.98 -18.11
CA CYS A 21 -37.64 0.07 -17.32
C CYS A 21 -36.31 0.44 -17.96
N ALA A 22 -36.29 1.53 -18.74
CA ALA A 22 -35.07 2.14 -19.20
C ALA A 22 -34.29 2.54 -17.95
N ARG A 23 -33.21 1.79 -17.63
CA ARG A 23 -32.23 2.25 -16.67
C ARG A 23 -31.77 3.62 -17.16
N LYS A 24 -32.10 4.67 -16.41
CA LYS A 24 -31.47 5.98 -16.62
C LYS A 24 -29.98 5.75 -16.57
N SER A 25 -29.30 5.97 -17.69
CA SER A 25 -27.84 5.94 -17.74
C SER A 25 -27.36 6.98 -16.73
N GLU A 26 -26.62 6.54 -15.72
CA GLU A 26 -25.92 7.46 -14.82
C GLU A 26 -25.05 8.40 -15.67
N PRO A 27 -25.03 9.69 -15.37
CA PRO A 27 -24.17 10.63 -16.08
C PRO A 27 -22.71 10.16 -15.94
N PRO A 28 -21.88 10.34 -16.97
CA PRO A 28 -20.49 9.94 -16.90
C PRO A 28 -19.81 10.60 -15.70
N PRO A 29 -18.88 9.89 -15.02
CA PRO A 29 -18.17 10.44 -13.87
C PRO A 29 -17.44 11.73 -14.28
N SER A 30 -17.31 12.68 -13.36
CA SER A 30 -16.59 13.91 -13.63
C SER A 30 -15.14 13.61 -14.08
N PRO A 31 -14.51 14.47 -14.90
CA PRO A 31 -13.13 14.27 -15.35
C PRO A 31 -12.13 14.08 -14.19
N LEU A 32 -12.37 14.73 -13.06
CA LEU A 32 -11.57 14.58 -11.84
C LEU A 32 -11.65 13.15 -11.27
N ILE A 33 -12.86 12.61 -11.17
CA ILE A 33 -13.09 11.24 -10.67
C ILE A 33 -12.46 10.22 -11.59
N GLU A 34 -12.61 10.38 -12.91
CA GLU A 34 -12.04 9.47 -13.88
C GLU A 34 -10.49 9.49 -13.84
N LYS A 35 -9.89 10.68 -13.74
CA LYS A 35 -8.44 10.81 -13.50
C LYS A 35 -8.03 10.11 -12.21
N GLY A 36 -8.80 10.28 -11.14
CA GLY A 36 -8.57 9.61 -9.85
C GLY A 36 -8.63 8.10 -9.97
N ARG A 37 -9.62 7.56 -10.69
CA ARG A 37 -9.78 6.13 -10.95
C ARG A 37 -8.57 5.56 -11.70
N GLN A 38 -8.11 6.22 -12.76
CA GLN A 38 -6.94 5.79 -13.53
C GLN A 38 -5.66 5.86 -12.71
N THR A 39 -5.47 6.95 -11.96
CA THR A 39 -4.31 7.14 -11.08
C THR A 39 -4.29 6.10 -9.97
N TYR A 40 -5.44 5.85 -9.34
CA TYR A 40 -5.60 4.80 -8.33
C TYR A 40 -5.28 3.41 -8.89
N ALA A 41 -5.83 3.08 -10.06
CA ALA A 41 -5.57 1.79 -10.70
C ALA A 41 -4.08 1.56 -10.97
N LYS A 42 -3.36 2.61 -11.34
CA LYS A 42 -1.93 2.54 -11.66
C LYS A 42 -1.03 2.39 -10.42
N TYR A 43 -1.35 3.07 -9.32
CA TYR A 43 -0.42 3.20 -8.19
C TYR A 43 -0.88 2.55 -6.88
N CYS A 44 -2.16 2.28 -6.73
CA CYS A 44 -2.74 1.89 -5.45
C CYS A 44 -3.37 0.50 -5.48
N ALA A 45 -3.98 0.12 -6.64
CA ALA A 45 -4.80 -1.08 -6.76
C ALA A 45 -4.04 -2.38 -6.50
N THR A 46 -2.74 -2.42 -6.80
CA THR A 46 -1.88 -3.58 -6.56
C THR A 46 -1.91 -4.02 -5.09
N CYS A 47 -1.97 -3.08 -4.15
CA CYS A 47 -2.03 -3.38 -2.71
C CYS A 47 -3.44 -3.26 -2.13
N HIS A 48 -4.16 -2.17 -2.48
CA HIS A 48 -5.49 -1.88 -1.92
C HIS A 48 -6.65 -2.51 -2.71
N GLY A 49 -6.35 -3.21 -3.81
CA GLY A 49 -7.34 -3.85 -4.68
C GLY A 49 -8.01 -2.87 -5.65
N PRO A 50 -8.52 -3.37 -6.79
CA PRO A 50 -9.14 -2.53 -7.84
C PRO A 50 -10.40 -1.81 -7.35
N ALA A 51 -11.13 -2.40 -6.41
CA ALA A 51 -12.30 -1.81 -5.76
C ALA A 51 -11.97 -1.09 -4.45
N ALA A 52 -10.69 -0.95 -4.09
CA ALA A 52 -10.22 -0.36 -2.84
C ALA A 52 -10.72 -1.06 -1.56
N ASN A 53 -11.03 -2.34 -1.65
CA ASN A 53 -11.50 -3.15 -0.52
C ASN A 53 -10.36 -3.61 0.41
N GLY A 54 -9.11 -3.41 -0.01
CA GLY A 54 -7.92 -3.74 0.76
C GLY A 54 -7.52 -5.21 0.73
N TYR A 55 -6.47 -5.52 1.50
CA TYR A 55 -5.99 -6.88 1.83
C TYR A 55 -5.55 -7.73 0.62
N ILE A 56 -5.08 -7.09 -0.44
CA ILE A 56 -4.45 -7.78 -1.57
C ILE A 56 -2.97 -8.03 -1.27
N ALA A 57 -2.28 -7.03 -0.70
CA ALA A 57 -0.87 -7.15 -0.32
C ALA A 57 -0.55 -6.38 0.97
N ASP A 58 0.46 -6.82 1.71
CA ASP A 58 1.03 -6.22 2.93
C ASP A 58 -0.04 -5.74 3.94
N ASN A 59 -1.16 -6.45 4.03
CA ASN A 59 -2.30 -6.08 4.86
C ASN A 59 -2.78 -4.63 4.61
N ALA A 60 -2.65 -4.15 3.37
CA ALA A 60 -3.10 -2.82 2.97
C ALA A 60 -4.60 -2.67 3.31
N PRO A 61 -5.00 -1.67 4.11
CA PRO A 61 -6.36 -1.60 4.62
C PRO A 61 -7.38 -1.28 3.52
N SER A 62 -8.65 -1.62 3.77
CA SER A 62 -9.76 -1.12 2.96
C SER A 62 -9.83 0.40 3.04
N LEU A 63 -9.94 1.04 1.86
CA LEU A 63 -10.13 2.48 1.71
C LEU A 63 -11.60 2.82 1.42
N ARG A 64 -12.48 1.82 1.37
CA ARG A 64 -13.91 1.94 1.07
C ARG A 64 -14.83 1.51 2.21
N SER A 65 -14.28 1.15 3.37
CA SER A 65 -15.12 0.94 4.54
C SER A 65 -15.92 2.22 4.85
N ALA A 66 -17.24 2.11 5.00
CA ALA A 66 -18.11 3.26 5.27
C ALA A 66 -17.65 4.03 6.51
N THR A 67 -17.34 3.32 7.60
CA THR A 67 -16.87 3.94 8.85
C THR A 67 -15.48 4.60 8.71
N PHE A 68 -14.66 4.17 7.75
CA PHE A 68 -13.43 4.88 7.40
C PHE A 68 -13.74 6.19 6.67
N LEU A 69 -14.56 6.15 5.61
CA LEU A 69 -14.90 7.31 4.81
C LEU A 69 -15.66 8.37 5.61
N GLU A 70 -16.52 7.97 6.56
CA GLU A 70 -17.21 8.87 7.46
C GLU A 70 -16.29 9.65 8.40
N SER A 71 -15.14 9.06 8.77
CA SER A 71 -14.28 9.59 9.83
C SER A 71 -12.94 10.14 9.34
N ALA A 72 -12.45 9.69 8.18
CA ALA A 72 -11.18 10.11 7.61
C ALA A 72 -11.36 11.43 6.86
N SER A 73 -10.76 12.52 7.31
CA SER A 73 -10.73 13.78 6.57
C SER A 73 -9.92 13.65 5.27
N ASP A 74 -10.14 14.54 4.32
CA ASP A 74 -9.36 14.57 3.09
C ASP A 74 -7.88 14.84 3.36
N GLU A 75 -7.56 15.65 4.39
CA GLU A 75 -6.20 15.91 4.86
C GLU A 75 -5.53 14.65 5.40
N PHE A 76 -6.28 13.83 6.16
CA PHE A 76 -5.77 12.55 6.66
C PHE A 76 -5.44 11.59 5.51
N ILE A 77 -6.34 11.48 4.52
CA ILE A 77 -6.14 10.65 3.33
C ILE A 77 -4.98 11.19 2.50
N ARG A 78 -4.94 12.51 2.27
CA ARG A 78 -3.87 13.20 1.56
C ARG A 78 -2.51 12.95 2.21
N ALA A 79 -2.41 13.10 3.52
CA ALA A 79 -1.18 12.87 4.26
C ALA A 79 -0.74 11.39 4.15
N GLY A 80 -1.68 10.46 4.20
CA GLY A 80 -1.41 9.04 4.00
C GLY A 80 -0.83 8.72 2.63
N ILE A 81 -1.40 9.28 1.57
CA ILE A 81 -0.89 9.11 0.20
C ILE A 81 0.46 9.82 0.03
N SER A 82 0.54 11.08 0.45
CA SER A 82 1.71 11.92 0.20
C SER A 82 2.95 11.47 0.95
N ARG A 83 2.81 11.11 2.24
CA ARG A 83 3.92 10.76 3.13
C ARG A 83 4.11 9.25 3.30
N GLY A 84 3.14 8.46 2.84
CA GLY A 84 3.14 7.03 3.06
C GLY A 84 2.98 6.64 4.54
N ARG A 85 3.41 5.42 4.85
CA ARG A 85 3.46 4.85 6.20
C ARG A 85 4.85 4.24 6.42
N PRO A 86 5.82 5.03 6.91
CA PRO A 86 7.20 4.56 7.13
C PRO A 86 7.25 3.22 7.88
N GLY A 87 8.13 2.33 7.45
CA GLY A 87 8.22 0.96 7.98
C GLY A 87 7.16 -0.02 7.44
N THR A 88 6.42 0.37 6.40
CA THR A 88 5.48 -0.49 5.67
C THR A 88 5.74 -0.41 4.16
N ALA A 89 5.01 -1.20 3.36
CA ALA A 89 5.05 -1.09 1.90
C ALA A 89 4.31 0.14 1.36
N MET A 90 3.58 0.89 2.20
CA MET A 90 2.93 2.14 1.79
C MET A 90 3.95 3.27 1.68
N ALA A 91 4.54 3.41 0.51
CA ALA A 91 5.51 4.43 0.18
C ALA A 91 4.96 5.86 0.24
N ALA A 92 5.85 6.86 0.25
CA ALA A 92 5.50 8.25 -0.01
C ALA A 92 5.29 8.46 -1.52
N PHE A 93 4.08 8.84 -1.92
CA PHE A 93 3.75 9.04 -3.33
C PHE A 93 3.86 10.50 -3.79
N ALA A 94 4.02 11.47 -2.89
CA ALA A 94 4.16 12.87 -3.29
C ALA A 94 5.45 13.12 -4.09
N SER A 95 5.36 13.90 -5.18
CA SER A 95 6.49 14.28 -6.02
C SER A 95 7.57 15.02 -5.27
N LEU A 96 7.23 15.83 -4.27
CA LEU A 96 8.17 16.50 -3.38
C LEU A 96 9.05 15.54 -2.56
N LEU A 97 8.59 14.30 -2.37
CA LEU A 97 9.34 13.26 -1.65
C LEU A 97 9.95 12.21 -2.59
N GLY A 98 9.97 12.50 -3.91
CA GLY A 98 10.47 11.57 -4.94
C GLY A 98 9.42 10.59 -5.45
N GLY A 99 8.16 10.72 -5.06
CA GLY A 99 7.05 9.92 -5.58
C GLY A 99 6.53 10.42 -6.93
N PRO A 100 5.58 9.72 -7.55
CA PRO A 100 5.08 10.02 -8.89
C PRO A 100 3.90 11.00 -8.93
N LEU A 101 3.32 11.41 -7.79
CA LEU A 101 2.07 12.15 -7.74
C LEU A 101 2.28 13.62 -7.39
N ASP A 102 1.74 14.50 -8.23
CA ASP A 102 1.55 15.91 -7.91
C ASP A 102 0.29 16.11 -7.03
N PRO A 103 0.13 17.27 -6.36
CA PRO A 103 -1.03 17.52 -5.53
C PRO A 103 -2.39 17.32 -6.24
N PRO A 104 -2.60 17.78 -7.51
CA PRO A 104 -3.86 17.52 -8.22
C PRO A 104 -4.15 16.05 -8.45
N ALA A 105 -3.14 15.20 -8.64
CA ALA A 105 -3.32 13.75 -8.78
C ALA A 105 -3.75 13.11 -7.45
N VAL A 106 -3.22 13.59 -6.33
CA VAL A 106 -3.65 13.14 -4.99
C VAL A 106 -5.11 13.53 -4.74
N ASP A 107 -5.50 14.77 -5.09
CA ASP A 107 -6.89 15.25 -4.97
C ASP A 107 -7.85 14.42 -5.82
N ALA A 108 -7.45 14.05 -7.03
CA ALA A 108 -8.23 13.19 -7.91
C ALA A 108 -8.44 11.79 -7.29
N ILE A 109 -7.42 11.19 -6.67
CA ILE A 109 -7.54 9.90 -5.96
C ILE A 109 -8.54 10.04 -4.80
N ILE A 110 -8.46 11.11 -4.00
CA ILE A 110 -9.39 11.34 -2.88
C ILE A 110 -10.81 11.45 -3.41
N ALA A 111 -11.04 12.23 -4.47
CA ALA A 111 -12.35 12.36 -5.10
C ALA A 111 -12.88 11.00 -5.58
N PHE A 112 -12.04 10.17 -6.20
CA PHE A 112 -12.42 8.81 -6.58
C PHE A 112 -12.78 7.93 -5.39
N LEU A 113 -12.02 7.97 -4.29
CA LEU A 113 -12.31 7.19 -3.09
C LEU A 113 -13.64 7.59 -2.43
N ARG A 114 -14.05 8.84 -2.55
CA ARG A 114 -15.31 9.37 -2.01
C ARG A 114 -16.55 8.95 -2.80
N VAL A 115 -16.40 8.56 -4.07
CA VAL A 115 -17.55 8.21 -4.93
C VAL A 115 -18.37 7.07 -4.32
N GLY A 116 -19.67 7.32 -4.14
CA GLY A 116 -20.62 6.33 -3.59
C GLY A 116 -20.42 6.01 -2.10
N GLY A 117 -19.47 6.67 -1.45
CA GLY A 117 -19.28 6.56 -0.01
C GLY A 117 -20.17 7.53 0.79
N PRO A 118 -20.24 7.35 2.11
CA PRO A 118 -20.96 8.28 2.99
C PRO A 118 -20.25 9.65 3.04
N ALA A 119 -21.01 10.67 3.39
CA ALA A 119 -20.47 11.99 3.70
C ALA A 119 -19.56 11.94 4.93
N LEU A 120 -18.55 12.82 4.93
CA LEU A 120 -17.71 13.01 6.10
C LEU A 120 -18.57 13.47 7.29
N ARG A 121 -18.40 12.80 8.42
CA ARG A 121 -19.12 13.11 9.66
C ARG A 121 -18.36 14.20 10.42
N ALA A 122 -19.08 15.15 10.96
CA ALA A 122 -18.54 16.03 12.00
C ALA A 122 -18.27 15.20 13.26
N LEU A 123 -17.01 15.00 13.58
CA LEU A 123 -16.56 14.34 14.80
C LEU A 123 -16.21 15.39 15.86
N PRO A 124 -16.30 15.04 17.16
CA PRO A 124 -15.88 15.95 18.24
C PRO A 124 -14.43 16.43 18.03
N GLU A 125 -14.18 17.67 18.36
CA GLU A 125 -12.81 18.21 18.34
C GLU A 125 -12.16 18.09 19.72
N GLY A 126 -10.83 18.06 19.74
CA GLY A 126 -10.03 18.03 20.95
C GLY A 126 -9.51 16.64 21.33
N PRO A 127 -8.66 16.59 22.35
CA PRO A 127 -8.04 15.35 22.81
C PRO A 127 -9.04 14.50 23.62
N VAL A 128 -8.91 13.19 23.49
CA VAL A 128 -9.58 12.23 24.36
C VAL A 128 -8.90 12.22 25.73
N VAL A 129 -9.68 12.25 26.79
CA VAL A 129 -9.20 12.14 28.17
C VAL A 129 -9.32 10.71 28.63
N GLY A 130 -8.20 9.99 28.72
CA GLY A 130 -8.13 8.58 29.11
C GLY A 130 -6.88 8.26 29.92
N ASP A 131 -6.89 7.11 30.60
CA ASP A 131 -5.75 6.60 31.37
C ASP A 131 -4.90 5.67 30.51
N VAL A 132 -3.65 6.05 30.26
CA VAL A 132 -2.70 5.30 29.42
C VAL A 132 -2.42 3.90 29.96
N LYS A 133 -2.36 3.71 31.30
CA LYS A 133 -2.04 2.41 31.91
C LYS A 133 -3.22 1.46 31.77
N ARG A 134 -4.46 1.92 32.04
CA ARG A 134 -5.65 1.11 31.80
C ARG A 134 -5.83 0.81 30.32
N GLY A 135 -5.59 1.81 29.46
CA GLY A 135 -5.62 1.66 28.01
C GLY A 135 -4.66 0.60 27.50
N LYS A 136 -3.45 0.53 28.06
CA LYS A 136 -2.49 -0.53 27.74
C LYS A 136 -3.04 -1.92 28.04
N VAL A 137 -3.67 -2.12 29.19
CA VAL A 137 -4.26 -3.41 29.56
C VAL A 137 -5.34 -3.81 28.55
N VAL A 138 -6.24 -2.89 28.21
CA VAL A 138 -7.31 -3.14 27.21
C VAL A 138 -6.72 -3.42 25.84
N TYR A 139 -5.70 -2.66 25.42
CA TYR A 139 -5.02 -2.83 24.14
C TYR A 139 -4.35 -4.20 24.02
N ASP A 140 -3.57 -4.59 25.03
CA ASP A 140 -2.86 -5.88 25.04
C ASP A 140 -3.84 -7.06 24.94
N ALA A 141 -4.97 -6.96 25.63
CA ALA A 141 -5.98 -8.01 25.64
C ALA A 141 -6.78 -8.12 24.32
N ASN A 142 -7.03 -7.00 23.62
CA ASN A 142 -8.01 -6.97 22.53
C ASN A 142 -7.45 -6.53 21.18
N CYS A 143 -6.37 -5.75 21.14
CA CYS A 143 -5.91 -5.06 19.94
C CYS A 143 -4.53 -5.55 19.45
N ALA A 144 -3.62 -5.85 20.37
CA ALA A 144 -2.22 -6.16 20.08
C ALA A 144 -2.05 -7.34 19.13
N ARG A 145 -2.91 -8.36 19.21
CA ARG A 145 -2.86 -9.53 18.31
C ARG A 145 -2.88 -9.14 16.83
N CYS A 146 -3.65 -8.12 16.46
CA CYS A 146 -3.78 -7.67 15.08
C CYS A 146 -2.93 -6.44 14.78
N HIS A 147 -2.85 -5.48 15.70
CA HIS A 147 -2.14 -4.21 15.50
C HIS A 147 -0.68 -4.21 15.94
N GLY A 148 -0.24 -5.28 16.61
CA GLY A 148 1.13 -5.42 17.10
C GLY A 148 1.39 -4.62 18.38
N THR A 149 2.68 -4.42 18.67
CA THR A 149 3.18 -3.63 19.80
C THR A 149 3.69 -2.27 19.28
N PRO A 150 4.09 -1.34 20.15
CA PRO A 150 4.71 -0.09 19.72
C PRO A 150 5.93 -0.26 18.80
N THR A 151 6.64 -1.38 18.91
CA THR A 151 7.88 -1.65 18.16
C THR A 151 7.75 -2.74 17.10
N GLN A 152 6.63 -3.47 17.05
CA GLN A 152 6.43 -4.58 16.12
C GLN A 152 5.07 -4.51 15.46
N ARG A 153 5.07 -4.61 14.12
CA ARG A 153 3.85 -4.77 13.32
C ARG A 153 3.24 -6.17 13.51
N SER A 154 1.93 -6.29 13.19
CA SER A 154 1.25 -7.56 13.01
C SER A 154 0.39 -7.49 11.73
N SER A 155 -0.70 -8.21 11.67
CA SER A 155 -1.53 -8.42 10.48
C SER A 155 -2.47 -7.24 10.11
N ALA A 156 -2.50 -6.17 10.91
CA ALA A 156 -3.31 -4.97 10.65
C ALA A 156 -2.47 -3.69 10.61
N VAL A 157 -3.13 -2.55 10.45
CA VAL A 157 -2.48 -1.24 10.49
C VAL A 157 -1.68 -1.07 11.78
N HIS A 158 -0.39 -0.75 11.66
CA HIS A 158 0.49 -0.50 12.80
C HIS A 158 0.14 0.85 13.44
N LEU A 159 -0.43 0.81 14.64
CA LEU A 159 -0.96 2.02 15.29
C LEU A 159 0.14 2.95 15.83
N ALA A 160 1.37 2.46 16.06
CA ALA A 160 2.52 3.30 16.40
C ALA A 160 3.17 4.00 15.18
N ASN A 161 2.56 3.91 13.99
CA ASN A 161 3.12 4.58 12.81
C ASN A 161 3.13 6.10 12.98
N PRO A 162 4.30 6.78 12.81
CA PRO A 162 4.43 8.20 13.11
C PRO A 162 3.56 9.09 12.22
N VAL A 163 3.38 8.76 10.93
CA VAL A 163 2.52 9.53 10.03
C VAL A 163 1.05 9.34 10.39
N LEU A 164 0.64 8.11 10.78
CA LEU A 164 -0.71 7.86 11.27
C LEU A 164 -1.00 8.73 12.50
N LEU A 165 -0.15 8.64 13.52
CA LEU A 165 -0.36 9.34 14.78
C LEU A 165 -0.26 10.86 14.66
N ALA A 166 0.55 11.39 13.72
CA ALA A 166 0.64 12.80 13.47
C ALA A 166 -0.58 13.38 12.73
N THR A 167 -1.37 12.55 12.04
CA THR A 167 -2.43 13.02 11.13
C THR A 167 -3.84 12.55 11.53
N ALA A 168 -3.96 11.46 12.27
CA ALA A 168 -5.22 11.01 12.81
C ALA A 168 -5.64 11.90 13.99
N THR A 169 -6.89 12.33 14.04
CA THR A 169 -7.46 12.98 15.24
C THR A 169 -7.83 11.94 16.29
N ASP A 170 -7.97 12.33 17.56
CA ASP A 170 -8.42 11.43 18.60
C ASP A 170 -9.84 10.92 18.30
N ALA A 171 -10.69 11.77 17.80
CA ALA A 171 -12.04 11.41 17.38
C ALA A 171 -12.06 10.38 16.24
N PHE A 172 -11.11 10.47 15.28
CA PHE A 172 -10.94 9.43 14.25
C PHE A 172 -10.54 8.09 14.86
N LEU A 173 -9.62 8.09 15.82
CA LEU A 173 -9.19 6.86 16.52
C LEU A 173 -10.33 6.28 17.35
N HIS A 174 -11.02 7.13 18.12
CA HIS A 174 -12.18 6.74 18.92
C HIS A 174 -13.28 6.13 18.05
N TRP A 175 -13.64 6.79 16.93
CA TRP A 175 -14.62 6.28 15.97
C TRP A 175 -14.22 4.93 15.39
N ALA A 176 -12.91 4.76 15.08
CA ALA A 176 -12.38 3.51 14.57
C ALA A 176 -12.56 2.36 15.56
N VAL A 177 -12.31 2.59 16.85
CA VAL A 177 -12.52 1.59 17.90
C VAL A 177 -14.01 1.35 18.11
N GLU A 178 -14.80 2.42 18.27
CA GLU A 178 -16.23 2.31 18.56
C GLU A 178 -16.98 1.54 17.45
N ARG A 179 -16.73 1.86 16.18
CA ARG A 179 -17.50 1.39 15.02
C ARG A 179 -16.83 0.30 14.20
N GLY A 180 -15.55 0.02 14.47
CA GLY A 180 -14.78 -0.89 13.63
C GLY A 180 -14.60 -0.38 12.19
N ARG A 181 -14.26 -1.30 11.31
CA ARG A 181 -14.08 -1.06 9.85
C ARG A 181 -14.77 -2.14 9.02
N PRO A 182 -16.12 -2.34 9.18
CA PRO A 182 -16.81 -3.34 8.35
C PRO A 182 -16.62 -3.03 6.85
N PRO A 183 -16.51 -4.05 5.98
CA PRO A 183 -16.61 -5.49 6.25
C PRO A 183 -15.29 -6.17 6.62
N THR A 184 -14.29 -5.43 7.10
CA THR A 184 -12.99 -5.99 7.49
C THR A 184 -13.05 -6.75 8.83
N SER A 185 -11.94 -7.40 9.23
CA SER A 185 -11.83 -8.07 10.52
C SER A 185 -11.80 -7.11 11.73
N MET A 186 -11.71 -5.79 11.50
CA MET A 186 -11.80 -4.78 12.56
C MET A 186 -13.26 -4.60 12.98
N VAL A 187 -13.71 -5.42 13.93
CA VAL A 187 -15.09 -5.40 14.45
C VAL A 187 -15.37 -4.15 15.29
N PRO A 188 -16.65 -3.73 15.41
CA PRO A 188 -17.06 -2.69 16.37
C PRO A 188 -16.83 -3.14 17.81
N TRP A 189 -16.26 -2.26 18.62
CA TRP A 189 -16.05 -2.50 20.06
C TRP A 189 -17.13 -1.83 20.93
N LYS A 190 -18.04 -1.05 20.34
CA LYS A 190 -19.20 -0.51 21.06
C LYS A 190 -20.04 -1.64 21.64
N GLY A 191 -20.26 -1.60 22.95
CA GLY A 191 -20.99 -2.62 23.68
C GLY A 191 -20.10 -3.76 24.24
N ALA A 192 -18.92 -4.01 23.66
CA ALA A 192 -17.91 -4.89 24.23
C ALA A 192 -16.96 -4.14 25.19
N LEU A 193 -16.65 -2.88 24.86
CA LEU A 193 -15.91 -1.96 25.71
C LEU A 193 -16.82 -0.83 26.19
N THR A 194 -16.62 -0.36 27.40
CA THR A 194 -17.25 0.85 27.91
C THR A 194 -16.68 2.10 27.22
N PRO A 195 -17.41 3.23 27.18
CA PRO A 195 -16.85 4.49 26.63
C PRO A 195 -15.53 4.88 27.27
N VAL A 196 -15.38 4.71 28.60
CA VAL A 196 -14.13 5.01 29.32
C VAL A 196 -12.99 4.10 28.84
N GLN A 197 -13.25 2.81 28.60
CA GLN A 197 -12.23 1.90 28.08
C GLN A 197 -11.81 2.26 26.66
N ILE A 198 -12.72 2.75 25.82
CA ILE A 198 -12.38 3.24 24.48
C ILE A 198 -11.49 4.48 24.57
N ASP A 199 -11.82 5.44 25.45
CA ASP A 199 -11.00 6.62 25.71
C ASP A 199 -9.61 6.23 26.22
N ASP A 200 -9.53 5.31 27.17
CA ASP A 200 -8.27 4.79 27.70
C ASP A 200 -7.40 4.16 26.59
N VAL A 201 -8.00 3.35 25.71
CA VAL A 201 -7.29 2.75 24.54
C VAL A 201 -6.77 3.83 23.59
N VAL A 202 -7.56 4.86 23.30
CA VAL A 202 -7.12 5.97 22.43
C VAL A 202 -5.96 6.71 23.09
N ALA A 203 -6.03 6.99 24.38
CA ALA A 203 -4.93 7.62 25.14
C ALA A 203 -3.65 6.75 25.10
N PHE A 204 -3.77 5.43 25.23
CA PHE A 204 -2.63 4.53 25.07
C PHE A 204 -2.06 4.56 23.66
N VAL A 205 -2.89 4.48 22.61
CA VAL A 205 -2.43 4.58 21.22
C VAL A 205 -1.70 5.91 20.97
N ARG A 206 -2.19 7.01 21.52
CA ARG A 206 -1.49 8.31 21.46
C ARG A 206 -0.13 8.29 22.13
N SER A 207 0.00 7.58 23.24
CA SER A 207 1.27 7.46 23.95
C SER A 207 2.35 6.69 23.19
N MET A 208 1.97 5.95 22.14
CA MET A 208 2.92 5.30 21.21
C MET A 208 3.58 6.30 20.24
N ALA A 209 3.11 7.55 20.17
CA ALA A 209 3.72 8.56 19.32
C ALA A 209 5.14 8.82 19.80
N VAL A 210 6.12 8.31 19.06
CA VAL A 210 7.50 8.77 19.19
C VAL A 210 7.49 10.18 18.61
N PRO A 211 7.97 11.21 19.34
CA PRO A 211 8.17 12.51 18.74
C PRO A 211 8.97 12.31 17.45
N PRO A 212 8.52 12.83 16.30
CA PRO A 212 9.31 12.67 15.09
C PRO A 212 10.68 13.27 15.37
N ALA A 213 11.74 12.48 15.22
CA ALA A 213 13.02 13.05 14.83
C ALA A 213 12.75 13.67 13.46
N ALA A 214 12.33 14.92 13.48
CA ALA A 214 11.87 15.62 12.31
C ALA A 214 13.03 15.74 11.31
N PRO A 215 12.88 15.27 10.07
CA PRO A 215 13.28 16.15 9.01
C PRO A 215 12.18 17.22 8.94
N ALA A 216 12.49 18.42 9.37
CA ALA A 216 11.68 19.59 9.10
C ALA A 216 11.40 19.59 7.60
N LEU A 217 10.14 19.45 7.20
CA LEU A 217 9.75 19.79 5.85
C LEU A 217 10.18 21.25 5.66
N PRO A 218 10.95 21.58 4.61
CA PRO A 218 11.32 22.96 4.34
C PRO A 218 10.05 23.79 4.26
N SER A 219 9.96 24.81 5.11
CA SER A 219 8.85 25.77 5.16
C SER A 219 8.83 26.65 3.92
N ALA A 220 8.39 26.34 2.86
CA ALA A 220 8.33 26.95 1.54
C ALA A 220 9.22 26.24 0.52
N MET A 221 8.69 25.18 -0.06
CA MET A 221 9.22 24.72 -1.33
C MET A 221 8.34 25.25 -2.46
N THR A 222 8.93 26.08 -3.29
CA THR A 222 8.42 26.44 -4.60
C THR A 222 8.00 25.18 -5.34
N VAL A 223 6.77 25.13 -5.83
CA VAL A 223 6.19 24.00 -6.55
C VAL A 223 7.13 23.60 -7.70
N ALA A 224 7.87 22.52 -7.51
CA ALA A 224 8.65 21.94 -8.59
C ALA A 224 7.68 21.36 -9.64
N LYS A 225 8.00 21.64 -10.91
CA LYS A 225 7.25 21.19 -12.08
C LYS A 225 6.94 19.69 -12.00
N PRO A 226 5.70 19.23 -12.33
CA PRO A 226 5.37 17.80 -12.35
C PRO A 226 6.21 17.10 -13.42
N SER A 227 6.94 16.09 -13.04
CA SER A 227 7.92 15.31 -13.79
C SER A 227 9.38 15.73 -13.55
N ALA A 228 9.82 15.67 -12.29
CA ALA A 228 11.25 15.54 -12.10
C ALA A 228 11.66 14.18 -12.73
N PRO A 229 12.63 14.16 -13.67
CA PRO A 229 13.19 12.91 -14.13
C PRO A 229 13.68 12.13 -12.89
N LEU A 230 13.59 10.80 -12.94
CA LEU A 230 14.24 9.94 -11.95
C LEU A 230 15.64 10.49 -11.69
N PRO A 231 16.10 10.58 -10.42
CA PRO A 231 17.43 11.06 -10.15
C PRO A 231 18.43 10.30 -11.01
N PRO A 232 19.43 10.98 -11.60
CA PRO A 232 20.40 10.32 -12.47
C PRO A 232 21.00 9.13 -11.72
N ARG A 233 21.07 7.98 -12.37
CA ARG A 233 21.61 6.75 -11.78
C ARG A 233 23.03 7.01 -11.29
N LYS A 234 23.25 6.95 -9.99
CA LYS A 234 24.57 7.02 -9.40
C LYS A 234 25.11 5.61 -9.24
N GLY A 235 26.05 5.22 -10.08
CA GLY A 235 26.76 3.95 -9.98
C GLY A 235 26.54 3.00 -11.15
N PRO A 236 27.32 1.92 -11.23
CA PRO A 236 27.22 0.93 -12.30
C PRO A 236 25.92 0.14 -12.15
N ILE A 237 25.23 -0.09 -13.28
CA ILE A 237 24.01 -0.91 -13.34
C ILE A 237 24.35 -2.37 -12.98
N VAL A 238 25.48 -2.88 -13.51
CA VAL A 238 25.95 -4.24 -13.27
C VAL A 238 26.95 -4.24 -12.12
N LEU A 239 26.63 -4.97 -11.07
CA LEU A 239 27.55 -5.23 -9.97
C LEU A 239 28.57 -6.28 -10.39
N ASN A 240 29.82 -6.06 -10.04
CA ASN A 240 30.95 -6.96 -10.35
C ASN A 240 30.99 -7.38 -11.84
N PRO A 241 31.13 -6.47 -12.81
CA PRO A 241 30.92 -6.76 -14.24
C PRO A 241 31.91 -7.80 -14.80
N ARG A 242 33.05 -8.04 -14.13
CA ARG A 242 34.01 -9.08 -14.49
C ARG A 242 33.84 -10.38 -13.72
N GLY A 243 32.88 -10.42 -12.80
CA GLY A 243 32.55 -11.60 -12.00
C GLY A 243 31.90 -12.70 -12.83
N LYS A 244 32.03 -13.94 -12.38
CA LYS A 244 31.25 -15.07 -12.93
C LYS A 244 29.78 -14.91 -12.62
N ALA A 245 28.91 -15.46 -13.45
CA ALA A 245 27.48 -15.53 -13.14
C ALA A 245 27.23 -16.28 -11.82
N PRO A 246 26.30 -15.83 -10.98
CA PRO A 246 25.89 -16.60 -9.83
C PRO A 246 25.05 -17.83 -10.26
N GLU A 247 25.08 -18.86 -9.43
CA GLU A 247 24.17 -20.00 -9.52
C GLU A 247 23.17 -19.87 -8.37
N PHE A 248 21.88 -19.68 -8.73
CA PHE A 248 20.81 -19.56 -7.75
C PHE A 248 19.89 -20.79 -7.79
N VAL A 249 19.53 -21.28 -6.62
CA VAL A 249 18.45 -22.25 -6.46
C VAL A 249 17.19 -21.45 -6.19
N LEU A 250 16.28 -21.44 -7.15
CA LEU A 250 15.04 -20.70 -7.05
C LEU A 250 13.94 -21.54 -6.43
N LYS A 251 13.18 -20.97 -5.50
CA LYS A 251 11.90 -21.49 -5.05
C LYS A 251 10.84 -21.06 -6.08
N GLU A 252 10.02 -22.02 -6.53
CA GLU A 252 8.94 -21.78 -7.50
C GLU A 252 9.42 -21.13 -8.83
N ASP A 253 10.65 -21.42 -9.26
CA ASP A 253 11.30 -20.81 -10.44
C ASP A 253 11.29 -19.28 -10.46
N LEU A 254 11.08 -18.64 -9.31
CA LEU A 254 10.91 -17.20 -9.20
C LEU A 254 11.71 -16.59 -8.05
N TYR A 255 11.77 -17.24 -6.89
CA TYR A 255 12.25 -16.59 -5.68
C TYR A 255 13.67 -17.02 -5.31
N VAL A 256 14.52 -16.04 -4.97
CA VAL A 256 15.87 -16.24 -4.45
C VAL A 256 15.96 -15.66 -3.04
N SER A 257 16.54 -16.42 -2.10
CA SER A 257 16.67 -15.94 -0.72
C SER A 257 17.71 -14.83 -0.57
N ILE A 258 17.50 -13.94 0.42
CA ILE A 258 18.50 -12.89 0.76
C ILE A 258 19.87 -13.49 1.05
N ALA A 259 19.94 -14.69 1.63
CA ALA A 259 21.20 -15.36 1.94
C ALA A 259 21.98 -15.73 0.68
N GLN A 260 21.32 -16.26 -0.36
CA GLN A 260 21.95 -16.56 -1.64
C GLN A 260 22.45 -15.30 -2.34
N VAL A 261 21.64 -14.22 -2.32
CA VAL A 261 22.01 -12.93 -2.91
C VAL A 261 23.20 -12.33 -2.17
N LYS A 262 23.20 -12.34 -0.84
CA LYS A 262 24.32 -11.85 -0.02
C LYS A 262 25.59 -12.63 -0.32
N LYS A 263 25.52 -13.96 -0.40
CA LYS A 263 26.65 -14.80 -0.77
C LYS A 263 27.19 -14.45 -2.17
N ALA A 264 26.30 -14.26 -3.14
CA ALA A 264 26.71 -13.89 -4.51
C ALA A 264 27.44 -12.52 -4.54
N LEU A 265 27.00 -11.56 -3.72
CA LEU A 265 27.68 -10.26 -3.58
C LEU A 265 29.06 -10.41 -2.92
N ASP A 266 29.18 -11.23 -1.87
CA ASP A 266 30.47 -11.50 -1.19
C ASP A 266 31.46 -12.21 -2.12
N ASP A 267 30.98 -13.16 -2.91
CA ASP A 267 31.74 -13.89 -3.92
C ASP A 267 32.06 -13.05 -5.18
N LYS A 268 31.69 -11.76 -5.18
CA LYS A 268 31.86 -10.83 -6.31
C LYS A 268 31.27 -11.37 -7.63
N ARG A 269 30.09 -11.99 -7.55
CA ARG A 269 29.35 -12.48 -8.72
C ARG A 269 28.73 -11.33 -9.51
N ARG A 270 28.62 -11.51 -10.83
CA ARG A 270 28.03 -10.54 -11.75
C ARG A 270 26.50 -10.59 -11.70
N LEU A 271 25.85 -9.53 -11.25
CA LEU A 271 24.39 -9.43 -11.16
C LEU A 271 23.92 -7.97 -11.13
N ILE A 272 22.61 -7.78 -11.24
CA ILE A 272 21.92 -6.51 -11.10
C ILE A 272 20.88 -6.66 -9.99
N ILE A 273 20.78 -5.66 -9.10
CA ILE A 273 19.75 -5.58 -8.08
C ILE A 273 18.82 -4.41 -8.43
N ALA A 274 17.53 -4.69 -8.56
CA ALA A 274 16.49 -3.76 -8.98
C ALA A 274 15.50 -3.50 -7.84
N ASP A 275 15.40 -2.26 -7.37
CA ASP A 275 14.42 -1.85 -6.38
C ASP A 275 13.10 -1.49 -7.08
N ALA A 276 12.11 -2.33 -6.93
CA ALA A 276 10.79 -2.15 -7.55
C ALA A 276 9.91 -1.11 -6.86
N ARG A 277 10.32 -0.60 -5.70
CA ARG A 277 9.56 0.38 -4.92
C ARG A 277 9.59 1.76 -5.58
N THR A 278 8.88 2.72 -4.97
CA THR A 278 8.94 4.11 -5.42
C THR A 278 10.35 4.69 -5.27
N PRO A 279 10.73 5.69 -6.08
CA PRO A 279 12.01 6.38 -5.90
C PRO A 279 12.17 7.03 -4.52
N SER A 280 11.08 7.44 -3.88
CA SER A 280 11.10 7.94 -2.49
C SER A 280 11.62 6.89 -1.52
N ASP A 281 11.18 5.64 -1.64
CA ASP A 281 11.66 4.53 -0.81
C ASP A 281 13.12 4.19 -1.11
N TRP A 282 13.49 4.16 -2.39
CA TRP A 282 14.88 3.93 -2.79
C TRP A 282 15.81 5.03 -2.24
N LEU A 283 15.40 6.30 -2.30
CA LEU A 283 16.16 7.42 -1.74
C LEU A 283 16.33 7.29 -0.23
N ASN A 284 15.30 6.81 0.46
CA ASN A 284 15.32 6.66 1.92
C ASN A 284 16.18 5.48 2.38
N LEU A 285 16.04 4.32 1.73
CA LEU A 285 16.76 3.11 2.09
C LEU A 285 16.73 2.12 0.92
N HIS A 286 17.90 1.63 0.47
CA HIS A 286 17.99 0.59 -0.55
C HIS A 286 19.15 -0.37 -0.31
N ILE A 287 19.11 -1.56 -0.91
CA ILE A 287 20.22 -2.51 -0.92
C ILE A 287 21.41 -1.84 -1.63
N THR A 288 22.59 -1.91 -1.02
CA THR A 288 23.81 -1.31 -1.60
C THR A 288 24.03 -1.76 -3.05
N GLY A 289 24.09 -0.80 -3.96
CA GLY A 289 24.25 -1.05 -5.39
C GLY A 289 22.96 -1.33 -6.16
N ALA A 290 21.80 -1.31 -5.52
CA ALA A 290 20.54 -1.45 -6.21
C ALA A 290 20.19 -0.21 -7.04
N ILE A 291 19.63 -0.44 -8.23
CA ILE A 291 19.07 0.60 -9.09
C ILE A 291 17.57 0.77 -8.81
N SER A 292 17.05 2.00 -8.93
CA SER A 292 15.61 2.26 -8.83
C SER A 292 14.90 1.85 -10.13
N THR A 293 13.93 0.95 -10.02
CA THR A 293 13.11 0.44 -11.12
C THR A 293 11.66 0.37 -10.69
N PRO A 294 11.01 1.54 -10.48
CA PRO A 294 9.68 1.56 -9.90
C PRO A 294 8.68 0.77 -10.76
N TYR A 295 7.91 -0.11 -10.14
CA TYR A 295 6.99 -1.06 -10.78
C TYR A 295 6.03 -0.41 -11.78
N TYR A 296 5.66 0.84 -11.56
CA TYR A 296 4.73 1.59 -12.40
C TYR A 296 5.40 2.34 -13.57
N ASP A 297 6.72 2.32 -13.70
CA ASP A 297 7.46 2.96 -14.79
C ASP A 297 8.45 1.99 -15.44
N THR A 298 7.94 1.26 -16.42
CA THR A 298 8.70 0.23 -17.14
C THR A 298 9.86 0.79 -17.99
N ARG A 299 9.91 2.12 -18.25
CA ARG A 299 11.03 2.78 -18.93
C ARG A 299 12.33 2.68 -18.12
N SER A 300 12.21 2.55 -16.80
CA SER A 300 13.38 2.33 -15.93
C SER A 300 14.14 1.04 -16.23
N LEU A 301 13.55 0.13 -16.97
CA LEU A 301 14.14 -1.15 -17.38
C LEU A 301 14.87 -1.07 -18.72
N ASP A 302 14.72 0.03 -19.49
CA ASP A 302 15.25 0.14 -20.85
C ASP A 302 16.79 0.13 -20.89
N ASP A 303 17.43 0.59 -19.81
CA ASP A 303 18.90 0.61 -19.71
C ASP A 303 19.50 -0.67 -19.11
N ILE A 304 18.68 -1.65 -18.70
CA ILE A 304 19.16 -2.91 -18.16
C ILE A 304 19.67 -3.80 -19.31
N PRO A 305 20.94 -4.25 -19.31
CA PRO A 305 21.45 -5.10 -20.38
C PRO A 305 20.76 -6.48 -20.38
N ASN A 306 20.31 -6.92 -21.55
CA ASN A 306 19.77 -8.28 -21.75
C ASN A 306 20.87 -9.19 -22.33
N ASP A 307 21.93 -9.42 -21.59
CA ASP A 307 23.15 -10.14 -22.00
C ASP A 307 23.40 -11.41 -21.17
N GLY A 308 22.36 -11.90 -20.51
CA GLY A 308 22.45 -13.06 -19.63
C GLY A 308 22.86 -12.73 -18.18
N THR A 309 23.06 -11.46 -17.84
CA THR A 309 23.26 -11.04 -16.44
C THR A 309 22.00 -11.26 -15.63
N TRP A 310 22.12 -11.85 -14.45
CA TRP A 310 20.99 -11.99 -13.52
C TRP A 310 20.46 -10.62 -13.07
N VAL A 311 19.15 -10.45 -13.16
CA VAL A 311 18.44 -9.29 -12.63
C VAL A 311 17.52 -9.73 -11.48
N LEU A 312 17.83 -9.24 -10.29
CA LEU A 312 17.12 -9.60 -9.06
C LEU A 312 16.31 -8.41 -8.59
N ALA A 313 14.97 -8.52 -8.61
CA ALA A 313 14.09 -7.45 -8.15
C ALA A 313 13.66 -7.68 -6.69
N TYR A 314 13.51 -6.60 -5.93
CA TYR A 314 12.96 -6.65 -4.58
C TYR A 314 11.97 -5.51 -4.32
N CYS A 315 11.16 -5.69 -3.26
CA CYS A 315 10.28 -4.65 -2.72
C CYS A 315 10.28 -4.65 -1.19
N ALA A 316 9.36 -3.92 -0.59
CA ALA A 316 9.20 -3.84 0.86
C ALA A 316 8.48 -5.05 1.43
N CYS A 317 7.42 -5.49 0.74
CA CYS A 317 6.69 -6.72 1.07
C CYS A 317 7.14 -7.84 0.14
N PRO A 318 7.12 -9.09 0.60
CA PRO A 318 7.41 -10.20 -0.27
C PRO A 318 6.50 -10.21 -1.51
N HIS A 319 7.10 -10.34 -2.70
CA HIS A 319 6.51 -10.84 -3.93
C HIS A 319 5.62 -9.91 -4.77
N HIS A 320 5.12 -8.77 -4.28
CA HIS A 320 4.08 -8.03 -5.01
C HIS A 320 4.65 -7.20 -6.17
N VAL A 321 5.08 -5.97 -5.90
CA VAL A 321 5.55 -5.07 -6.98
C VAL A 321 6.88 -5.51 -7.60
N SER A 322 7.71 -6.25 -6.87
CA SER A 322 8.91 -6.88 -7.44
C SER A 322 8.58 -7.99 -8.43
N GLY A 323 7.48 -8.71 -8.20
CA GLY A 323 6.94 -9.68 -9.15
C GLY A 323 6.50 -9.03 -10.47
N GLU A 324 5.87 -7.85 -10.42
CA GLU A 324 5.50 -7.08 -11.62
C GLU A 324 6.73 -6.69 -12.46
N VAL A 325 7.81 -6.25 -11.79
CA VAL A 325 9.07 -5.91 -12.46
C VAL A 325 9.70 -7.14 -13.12
N VAL A 326 9.74 -8.29 -12.41
CA VAL A 326 10.27 -9.54 -12.97
C VAL A 326 9.41 -10.04 -14.12
N ALA A 327 8.08 -9.96 -14.02
CA ALA A 327 7.18 -10.35 -15.10
C ALA A 327 7.39 -9.50 -16.36
N GLU A 328 7.58 -8.19 -16.21
CA GLU A 328 7.88 -7.31 -17.34
C GLU A 328 9.26 -7.60 -17.96
N LEU A 329 10.30 -7.87 -17.14
CA LEU A 329 11.61 -8.30 -17.63
C LEU A 329 11.50 -9.61 -18.42
N ARG A 330 10.79 -10.61 -17.92
CA ARG A 330 10.57 -11.90 -18.62
C ARG A 330 9.84 -11.71 -19.95
N LYS A 331 8.82 -10.84 -19.96
CA LYS A 331 8.11 -10.45 -21.20
C LYS A 331 9.03 -9.82 -22.23
N ARG A 332 10.07 -9.10 -21.80
CA ARG A 332 11.12 -8.51 -22.66
C ARG A 332 12.22 -9.51 -23.05
N GLY A 333 12.09 -10.78 -22.65
CA GLY A 333 13.01 -11.86 -23.02
C GLY A 333 14.21 -12.05 -22.11
N TYR A 334 14.24 -11.44 -20.92
CA TYR A 334 15.28 -11.70 -19.91
C TYR A 334 15.09 -13.10 -19.33
N LYS A 335 16.12 -13.95 -19.46
CA LYS A 335 16.07 -15.35 -19.03
C LYS A 335 16.48 -15.56 -17.56
N HIS A 336 17.37 -14.71 -17.05
CA HIS A 336 17.92 -14.81 -15.69
C HIS A 336 17.35 -13.71 -14.81
N THR A 337 16.16 -13.98 -14.27
CA THR A 337 15.44 -13.02 -13.42
C THR A 337 14.85 -13.73 -12.20
N ALA A 338 14.90 -13.07 -11.05
CA ALA A 338 14.26 -13.58 -9.83
C ALA A 338 13.78 -12.43 -8.93
N VAL A 339 12.87 -12.75 -8.03
CA VAL A 339 12.45 -11.90 -6.91
C VAL A 339 13.26 -12.27 -5.69
N ILE A 340 13.82 -11.28 -4.99
CA ILE A 340 14.42 -11.49 -3.66
C ILE A 340 13.29 -11.74 -2.66
N ASP A 341 13.18 -12.98 -2.19
CA ASP A 341 12.00 -13.54 -1.51
C ASP A 341 11.55 -12.72 -0.29
N GLU A 342 12.48 -12.40 0.61
CA GLU A 342 12.15 -11.78 1.90
C GLU A 342 12.13 -10.24 1.87
N GLY A 343 12.56 -9.62 0.76
CA GLY A 343 12.54 -8.18 0.54
C GLY A 343 13.51 -7.37 1.40
N ILE A 344 13.38 -6.01 1.33
CA ILE A 344 14.34 -5.07 1.94
C ILE A 344 14.35 -5.11 3.47
N TYR A 345 13.20 -5.36 4.11
CA TYR A 345 13.14 -5.33 5.57
C TYR A 345 13.85 -6.53 6.19
N ALA A 346 13.72 -7.73 5.60
CA ALA A 346 14.48 -8.89 6.05
C ALA A 346 15.99 -8.73 5.78
N TRP A 347 16.36 -8.14 4.63
CA TRP A 347 17.74 -7.78 4.30
C TRP A 347 18.37 -6.89 5.37
N GLN A 348 17.64 -5.84 5.78
CA GLN A 348 18.05 -4.93 6.84
C GLN A 348 18.10 -5.61 8.22
N GLN A 349 17.11 -6.43 8.56
CA GLN A 349 17.08 -7.18 9.81
C GLN A 349 18.26 -8.14 9.94
N ALA A 350 18.67 -8.75 8.82
CA ALA A 350 19.90 -9.56 8.73
C ALA A 350 21.17 -8.72 8.82
N LYS A 351 21.07 -7.40 8.95
CA LYS A 351 22.20 -6.44 8.98
C LYS A 351 23.07 -6.49 7.73
N TYR A 352 22.46 -6.82 6.59
CA TYR A 352 23.16 -6.80 5.31
C TYR A 352 23.31 -5.36 4.79
N PRO A 353 24.31 -5.09 3.92
CA PRO A 353 24.64 -3.72 3.51
C PRO A 353 23.49 -3.00 2.81
N VAL A 354 23.17 -1.81 3.32
CA VAL A 354 22.19 -0.88 2.77
C VAL A 354 22.78 0.52 2.63
N VAL A 355 22.20 1.32 1.76
CA VAL A 355 22.38 2.76 1.69
C VAL A 355 21.14 3.41 2.26
N ALA A 356 21.31 4.29 3.23
CA ALA A 356 20.22 5.04 3.85
C ALA A 356 20.46 6.54 3.75
N ALA A 357 19.40 7.33 3.66
CA ALA A 357 19.51 8.79 3.73
C ALA A 357 20.04 9.22 5.11
N PRO A 358 20.85 10.28 5.20
CA PRO A 358 21.35 10.80 6.46
C PRO A 358 20.20 11.13 7.42
N GLY A 359 20.27 10.61 8.66
CA GLY A 359 19.23 10.82 9.68
C GLY A 359 18.04 9.85 9.63
N LEU A 360 17.96 8.99 8.64
CA LEU A 360 16.97 7.92 8.52
C LEU A 360 17.60 6.56 8.82
N LEU A 361 18.07 6.35 10.03
CA LEU A 361 18.25 4.98 10.51
C LEU A 361 16.85 4.46 10.83
N PRO A 362 16.38 3.43 10.12
CA PRO A 362 15.03 2.94 10.31
C PRO A 362 14.84 2.36 11.70
N ALA A 363 13.67 2.62 12.28
CA ALA A 363 13.16 1.81 13.37
C ALA A 363 13.24 0.32 12.99
N ALA A 364 13.49 -0.55 13.97
CA ALA A 364 13.66 -1.99 13.77
C ALA A 364 12.60 -2.54 12.80
N ALA A 365 13.06 -3.30 11.81
CA ALA A 365 12.17 -3.92 10.83
C ALA A 365 11.15 -4.83 11.50
N PRO A 366 9.92 -4.91 11.00
CA PRO A 366 8.93 -5.86 11.50
C PRO A 366 9.42 -7.31 11.30
N PRO A 367 8.98 -8.25 12.14
CA PRO A 367 9.27 -9.66 11.92
C PRO A 367 8.71 -10.14 10.58
N PRO A 368 9.30 -11.18 9.98
CA PRO A 368 8.78 -11.75 8.74
C PRO A 368 7.33 -12.19 8.95
N MET A 369 6.46 -11.81 8.03
CA MET A 369 5.10 -12.34 8.00
C MET A 369 5.16 -13.77 7.49
N HIS A 370 4.77 -14.72 8.34
CA HIS A 370 4.52 -16.08 7.92
C HIS A 370 3.19 -16.11 7.15
N HIS A 371 3.23 -16.52 5.89
CA HIS A 371 2.07 -16.84 5.07
C HIS A 371 1.58 -18.25 5.36
#